data_709c8e0ea60d2ae27dfaeae4b68e5c58
#
_entry.id   709c8e0ea60d2ae27dfaeae4b68e5c58
#
_cell.length_a   1.000
_cell.length_b   1.000
_cell.length_c   1.000
_cell.angle_alpha   90.00
_cell.angle_beta   90.00
_cell.angle_gamma   90.00
#
_symmetry.space_group_name_H-M   'P 1'
#
loop_
_entity.id
_entity.type
_entity.pdbx_description
1 polymer ?
#
loop_
_entity_poly.entity_id
_entity_poly.type
_entity_poly.pdbx_seq_one_letter_code
_entity_poly.pdbx_strand_id
1 'polypeptide(L)'
;MMKVLVTGADGMLGRDVMRALREKHVNARGVDVADFDVADGAAVREWVTAEKPDAIIHLAAYTDLLKAETEPAKCIDVNAMGTLNMVRAALAIGAKLMLMSSSEVFGAAPDVIHGTRDKTCAANV
;
A
#
# COMPACT_ATOMS: atom_id res chain seq x y z
N MET A 1 -9.28 -19.26 -10.23
CA MET A 1 -7.95 -19.03 -9.60
C MET A 1 -7.95 -17.60 -9.05
N MET A 2 -7.61 -17.41 -7.79
CA MET A 2 -7.58 -16.10 -7.14
C MET A 2 -6.56 -15.18 -7.83
N LYS A 3 -7.00 -13.98 -8.22
CA LYS A 3 -6.16 -12.95 -8.84
C LYS A 3 -5.78 -11.90 -7.79
N VAL A 4 -4.47 -11.64 -7.66
CA VAL A 4 -3.93 -10.69 -6.69
C VAL A 4 -3.32 -9.50 -7.42
N LEU A 5 -3.69 -8.29 -7.01
CA LEU A 5 -3.04 -7.04 -7.42
C LEU A 5 -2.06 -6.59 -6.34
N VAL A 6 -0.83 -6.25 -6.69
CA VAL A 6 0.18 -5.74 -5.76
C VAL A 6 0.60 -4.35 -6.22
N THR A 7 0.33 -3.31 -5.42
CA THR A 7 0.82 -1.95 -5.69
C THR A 7 2.16 -1.72 -5.01
N GLY A 8 3.00 -0.85 -5.57
CA GLY A 8 4.37 -0.66 -5.09
C GLY A 8 5.27 -1.87 -5.38
N ALA A 9 4.98 -2.57 -6.48
CA ALA A 9 5.63 -3.84 -6.83
C ALA A 9 7.13 -3.70 -7.13
N ASP A 10 7.58 -2.53 -7.56
CA ASP A 10 8.99 -2.25 -7.87
C ASP A 10 9.79 -1.81 -6.63
N GLY A 11 9.11 -1.55 -5.52
CA GLY A 11 9.73 -1.24 -4.24
C GLY A 11 10.47 -2.45 -3.63
N MET A 12 11.23 -2.19 -2.56
CA MET A 12 12.00 -3.23 -1.87
C MET A 12 11.11 -4.40 -1.42
N LEU A 13 10.07 -4.14 -0.65
CA LEU A 13 9.12 -5.16 -0.20
C LEU A 13 8.29 -5.73 -1.36
N GLY A 14 7.88 -4.88 -2.31
CA GLY A 14 7.09 -5.28 -3.46
C GLY A 14 7.75 -6.38 -4.28
N ARG A 15 9.04 -6.26 -4.57
CA ARG A 15 9.82 -7.27 -5.31
C ARG A 15 9.86 -8.61 -4.58
N ASP A 16 10.02 -8.60 -3.26
CA ASP A 16 10.04 -9.83 -2.45
C ASP A 16 8.66 -10.48 -2.40
N VAL A 17 7.60 -9.68 -2.23
CA VAL A 17 6.22 -10.17 -2.27
C VAL A 17 5.89 -10.77 -3.64
N MET A 18 6.23 -10.08 -4.74
CA MET A 18 6.01 -10.61 -6.09
C MET A 18 6.79 -11.89 -6.36
N ARG A 19 8.03 -12.01 -5.83
CA ARG A 19 8.81 -13.25 -5.90
C ARG A 19 8.12 -14.38 -5.15
N ALA A 20 7.70 -14.15 -3.91
CA ALA A 20 7.02 -15.15 -3.09
C ALA A 20 5.69 -15.62 -3.70
N LEU A 21 4.91 -14.71 -4.29
CA LEU A 21 3.67 -15.05 -4.98
C LEU A 21 3.92 -15.90 -6.22
N ARG A 22 4.99 -15.61 -6.96
CA ARG A 22 5.40 -16.39 -8.15
C ARG A 22 5.84 -17.81 -7.76
N GLU A 23 6.66 -17.94 -6.72
CA GLU A 23 7.12 -19.24 -6.20
C GLU A 23 5.95 -20.12 -5.73
N LYS A 24 4.89 -19.49 -5.24
CA LYS A 24 3.64 -20.16 -4.82
C LYS A 24 2.62 -20.33 -5.96
N HIS A 25 3.01 -20.02 -7.19
CA HIS A 25 2.13 -20.09 -8.37
C HIS A 25 0.81 -19.31 -8.23
N VAL A 26 0.82 -18.21 -7.48
CA VAL A 26 -0.34 -17.32 -7.35
C VAL A 26 -0.44 -16.44 -8.59
N ASN A 27 -1.64 -16.29 -9.13
CA ASN A 27 -1.90 -15.36 -10.22
C ASN A 27 -1.84 -13.91 -9.69
N ALA A 28 -0.67 -13.30 -9.76
CA ALA A 28 -0.42 -11.96 -9.23
C ALA A 28 0.05 -11.00 -10.33
N ARG A 29 -0.47 -9.77 -10.29
CA ARG A 29 -0.03 -8.64 -11.10
C ARG A 29 0.56 -7.57 -10.22
N GLY A 30 1.81 -7.20 -10.45
CA GLY A 30 2.46 -6.07 -9.84
C GLY A 30 2.22 -4.80 -10.65
N VAL A 31 2.03 -3.67 -9.97
CA VAL A 31 1.91 -2.33 -10.54
C VAL A 31 2.65 -1.33 -9.69
N ASP A 32 3.11 -0.25 -10.31
CA ASP A 32 3.81 0.84 -9.63
C ASP A 32 3.39 2.20 -10.19
N VAL A 33 4.03 3.27 -9.74
CA VAL A 33 3.70 4.66 -10.13
C VAL A 33 3.79 4.89 -11.66
N ALA A 34 4.56 4.09 -12.38
CA ALA A 34 4.60 4.13 -13.85
C ALA A 34 3.29 3.63 -14.50
N ASP A 35 2.53 2.79 -13.82
CA ASP A 35 1.23 2.29 -14.30
C ASP A 35 0.11 3.28 -13.94
N PHE A 36 0.06 3.71 -12.68
CA PHE A 36 -0.84 4.75 -12.18
C PHE A 36 -0.37 5.29 -10.82
N ASP A 37 -0.72 6.54 -10.54
CA ASP A 37 -0.50 7.15 -9.22
C ASP A 37 -1.65 6.79 -8.28
N VAL A 38 -1.34 6.22 -7.12
CA VAL A 38 -2.36 5.87 -6.10
C VAL A 38 -3.07 7.09 -5.53
N ALA A 39 -2.45 8.28 -5.59
CA ALA A 39 -3.08 9.55 -5.22
C ALA A 39 -4.19 9.98 -6.21
N ASP A 40 -4.16 9.49 -7.45
CA ASP A 40 -5.21 9.72 -8.44
C ASP A 40 -6.36 8.70 -8.27
N GLY A 41 -7.40 9.10 -7.57
CA GLY A 41 -8.56 8.22 -7.31
C GLY A 41 -9.33 7.81 -8.58
N ALA A 42 -9.27 8.57 -9.67
CA ALA A 42 -9.89 8.19 -10.94
C ALA A 42 -9.09 7.07 -11.62
N ALA A 43 -7.77 7.23 -11.70
CA ALA A 43 -6.88 6.22 -12.25
C ALA A 43 -6.95 4.92 -11.44
N VAL A 44 -6.91 4.99 -10.11
CA VAL A 44 -7.07 3.81 -9.22
C VAL A 44 -8.37 3.08 -9.51
N ARG A 45 -9.49 3.79 -9.59
CA ARG A 45 -10.80 3.18 -9.84
C ARG A 45 -10.84 2.50 -11.21
N GLU A 46 -10.35 3.18 -12.24
CA GLU A 46 -10.30 2.64 -13.61
C GLU A 46 -9.49 1.34 -13.65
N TRP A 47 -8.27 1.38 -13.12
CA TRP A 47 -7.36 0.24 -13.08
C TRP A 47 -7.94 -0.96 -12.32
N VAL A 48 -8.41 -0.74 -11.10
CA VAL A 48 -8.95 -1.81 -10.25
C VAL A 48 -10.22 -2.40 -10.85
N THR A 49 -11.07 -1.57 -11.47
CA THR A 49 -12.28 -2.05 -12.15
C THR A 49 -11.97 -2.86 -13.39
N ALA A 50 -10.95 -2.48 -14.17
CA ALA A 50 -10.51 -3.22 -15.35
C ALA A 50 -9.87 -4.56 -14.98
N GLU A 51 -9.00 -4.57 -13.98
CA GLU A 51 -8.27 -5.75 -13.54
C GLU A 51 -9.13 -6.75 -12.76
N LYS A 52 -10.12 -6.27 -12.01
CA LYS A 52 -11.02 -7.08 -11.16
C LYS A 52 -10.27 -8.11 -10.31
N PRO A 53 -9.31 -7.68 -9.47
CA PRO A 53 -8.62 -8.60 -8.58
C PRO A 53 -9.56 -9.11 -7.49
N ASP A 54 -9.34 -10.34 -7.03
CA ASP A 54 -10.02 -10.90 -5.84
C ASP A 54 -9.42 -10.35 -4.54
N ALA A 55 -8.13 -10.01 -4.58
CA ALA A 55 -7.41 -9.43 -3.44
C ALA A 55 -6.39 -8.38 -3.92
N ILE A 56 -6.17 -7.38 -3.09
CA ILE A 56 -5.18 -6.31 -3.30
C ILE A 56 -4.20 -6.31 -2.14
N ILE A 57 -2.91 -6.34 -2.44
CA ILE A 57 -1.83 -6.10 -1.49
C ILE A 57 -1.29 -4.70 -1.77
N HIS A 58 -1.62 -3.74 -0.88
CA HIS A 58 -1.27 -2.34 -1.06
C HIS A 58 0.04 -2.02 -0.32
N LEU A 59 1.14 -1.93 -1.07
CA LEU A 59 2.49 -1.62 -0.57
C LEU A 59 3.00 -0.26 -1.07
N ALA A 60 2.30 0.37 -2.03
CA ALA A 60 2.68 1.68 -2.52
C ALA A 60 2.62 2.71 -1.38
N ALA A 61 3.72 3.39 -1.15
CA ALA A 61 3.85 4.39 -0.09
C ALA A 61 4.97 5.39 -0.41
N TYR A 62 4.84 6.59 0.13
CA TYR A 62 5.91 7.59 0.19
C TYR A 62 6.75 7.30 1.44
N THR A 63 7.95 6.75 1.26
CA THR A 63 8.77 6.19 2.35
C THR A 63 10.03 6.98 2.67
N ASP A 64 10.30 8.07 1.94
CA ASP A 64 11.44 8.96 2.19
C ASP A 64 11.10 9.91 3.34
N LEU A 65 11.54 9.58 4.55
CA LEU A 65 11.23 10.34 5.76
C LEU A 65 11.74 11.78 5.70
N LEU A 66 12.94 12.01 5.12
CA LEU A 66 13.50 13.36 5.02
C LEU A 66 12.70 14.22 4.07
N LYS A 67 12.28 13.66 2.93
CA LYS A 67 11.41 14.37 2.01
C LYS A 67 10.00 14.53 2.52
N ALA A 68 9.48 13.61 3.32
CA ALA A 68 8.17 13.74 3.92
C ALA A 68 8.08 15.01 4.80
N GLU A 69 9.12 15.34 5.55
CA GLU A 69 9.19 16.57 6.35
C GLU A 69 9.21 17.85 5.49
N THR A 70 9.74 17.80 4.28
CA THR A 70 9.80 18.95 3.35
C THR A 70 8.63 18.98 2.36
N GLU A 71 7.99 17.84 2.10
CA GLU A 71 6.87 17.66 1.17
C GLU A 71 5.69 16.97 1.84
N PRO A 72 5.18 17.47 3.00
CA PRO A 72 4.17 16.75 3.79
C PRO A 72 2.85 16.54 3.03
N ALA A 73 2.47 17.48 2.16
CA ALA A 73 1.26 17.34 1.34
C ALA A 73 1.35 16.11 0.44
N LYS A 74 2.49 15.90 -0.23
CA LYS A 74 2.71 14.74 -1.09
C LYS A 74 2.72 13.43 -0.30
N CYS A 75 3.32 13.44 0.88
CA CYS A 75 3.31 12.28 1.78
C CYS A 75 1.86 11.90 2.15
N ILE A 76 1.03 12.88 2.53
CA ILE A 76 -0.39 12.68 2.86
C ILE A 76 -1.16 12.20 1.63
N ASP A 77 -0.96 12.80 0.47
CA ASP A 77 -1.65 12.40 -0.77
C ASP A 77 -1.36 10.95 -1.14
N VAL A 78 -0.12 10.51 -1.07
CA VAL A 78 0.24 9.12 -1.39
C VAL A 78 -0.20 8.17 -0.29
N ASN A 79 0.16 8.43 0.98
CA ASN A 79 -0.02 7.47 2.06
C ASN A 79 -1.47 7.44 2.59
N ALA A 80 -2.11 8.59 2.75
CA ALA A 80 -3.47 8.66 3.28
C ALA A 80 -4.52 8.62 2.16
N MET A 81 -4.44 9.55 1.20
CA MET A 81 -5.43 9.60 0.12
C MET A 81 -5.30 8.42 -0.84
N GLY A 82 -4.07 7.99 -1.16
CA GLY A 82 -3.81 6.79 -1.94
C GLY A 82 -4.42 5.54 -1.30
N THR A 83 -4.22 5.36 0.00
CA THR A 83 -4.87 4.27 0.77
C THR A 83 -6.39 4.37 0.69
N LEU A 84 -6.98 5.55 0.90
CA LEU A 84 -8.43 5.75 0.80
C LEU A 84 -8.96 5.41 -0.60
N ASN A 85 -8.24 5.80 -1.66
CA ASN A 85 -8.60 5.47 -3.03
C ASN A 85 -8.60 3.95 -3.26
N MET A 86 -7.59 3.24 -2.75
CA MET A 86 -7.52 1.77 -2.84
C MET A 86 -8.65 1.09 -2.05
N VAL A 87 -8.97 1.58 -0.86
CA VAL A 87 -10.12 1.08 -0.07
C VAL A 87 -11.43 1.23 -0.84
N ARG A 88 -11.69 2.42 -1.40
CA ARG A 88 -12.90 2.69 -2.18
C ARG A 88 -13.01 1.80 -3.42
N ALA A 89 -11.90 1.63 -4.13
CA ALA A 89 -11.86 0.78 -5.33
C ALA A 89 -12.07 -0.70 -4.98
N ALA A 90 -11.41 -1.19 -3.92
CA ALA A 90 -11.59 -2.56 -3.43
C ALA A 90 -13.04 -2.85 -3.02
N LEU A 91 -13.66 -1.93 -2.25
CA LEU A 91 -15.07 -2.05 -1.85
C LEU A 91 -16.01 -2.08 -3.04
N ALA A 92 -15.76 -1.25 -4.07
CA ALA A 92 -16.62 -1.16 -5.25
C ALA A 92 -16.69 -2.48 -6.05
N ILE A 93 -15.65 -3.31 -5.99
CA ILE A 93 -15.60 -4.60 -6.70
C ILE A 93 -15.67 -5.82 -5.77
N GLY A 94 -15.80 -5.62 -4.45
CA GLY A 94 -15.84 -6.68 -3.46
C GLY A 94 -14.50 -7.39 -3.23
N ALA A 95 -13.37 -6.76 -3.58
CA ALA A 95 -12.04 -7.32 -3.38
C ALA A 95 -11.60 -7.24 -1.90
N LYS A 96 -10.81 -8.21 -1.46
CA LYS A 96 -10.10 -8.12 -0.17
C LYS A 96 -8.93 -7.16 -0.28
N LEU A 97 -8.71 -6.33 0.74
CA LEU A 97 -7.57 -5.42 0.80
C LEU A 97 -6.68 -5.75 1.98
N MET A 98 -5.40 -5.96 1.70
CA MET A 98 -4.33 -5.97 2.70
C MET A 98 -3.53 -4.67 2.58
N LEU A 99 -3.50 -3.88 3.65
CA LEU A 99 -2.73 -2.66 3.74
C LEU A 99 -1.46 -2.92 4.55
N MET A 100 -0.30 -2.54 4.00
CA MET A 100 0.95 -2.52 4.75
C MET A 100 1.02 -1.24 5.57
N SER A 101 1.12 -1.41 6.89
CA SER A 101 1.36 -0.32 7.84
C SER A 101 2.87 -0.17 8.11
N SER A 102 3.24 0.59 9.13
CA SER A 102 4.63 0.86 9.50
C SER A 102 4.79 0.77 11.02
N SER A 103 6.00 0.41 11.47
CA SER A 103 6.39 0.51 12.89
C SER A 103 6.40 1.96 13.38
N GLU A 104 6.55 2.92 12.49
CA GLU A 104 6.55 4.36 12.80
C GLU A 104 5.25 4.84 13.46
N VAL A 105 4.15 4.09 13.29
CA VAL A 105 2.88 4.40 13.97
C VAL A 105 2.97 4.32 15.50
N PHE A 106 3.98 3.63 16.04
CA PHE A 106 4.20 3.50 17.49
C PHE A 106 5.13 4.57 18.09
N GLY A 107 5.72 5.43 17.24
CA GLY A 107 6.66 6.45 17.68
C GLY A 107 8.06 5.92 18.00
N ALA A 108 8.86 6.73 18.69
CA ALA A 108 10.29 6.51 18.88
C ALA A 108 10.64 5.86 20.24
N ALA A 109 9.85 4.93 20.75
CA ALA A 109 10.20 4.21 21.98
C ALA A 109 11.18 3.06 21.65
N PRO A 110 12.47 3.15 22.01
CA PRO A 110 13.42 2.07 21.80
C PRO A 110 13.07 0.87 22.70
N ASP A 111 13.43 -0.32 22.25
CA ASP A 111 13.37 -1.58 23.02
C ASP A 111 11.98 -2.03 23.48
N VAL A 112 10.91 -1.54 22.85
CA VAL A 112 9.54 -1.98 23.12
C VAL A 112 9.05 -2.91 22.01
N ILE A 113 8.57 -4.09 22.39
CA ILE A 113 7.87 -5.01 21.48
C ILE A 113 6.39 -4.64 21.51
N HIS A 114 5.88 -4.15 20.37
CA HIS A 114 4.49 -3.75 20.23
C HIS A 114 3.59 -4.89 19.79
N GLY A 115 2.42 -4.96 20.39
CA GLY A 115 1.35 -5.87 20.02
C GLY A 115 0.27 -5.18 19.18
N THR A 116 -0.64 -5.99 18.62
CA THR A 116 -1.70 -5.52 17.73
C THR A 116 -2.74 -4.60 18.39
N ARG A 117 -2.73 -4.49 19.72
CA ARG A 117 -3.65 -3.67 20.51
C ARG A 117 -2.98 -2.47 21.18
N ASP A 118 -1.69 -2.26 20.95
CA ASP A 118 -0.99 -1.13 21.52
C ASP A 118 -1.44 0.18 20.88
N LYS A 119 -1.42 1.24 21.68
CA LYS A 119 -1.78 2.59 21.19
C LYS A 119 -0.73 3.09 20.21
N THR A 120 -1.19 3.68 19.14
CA THR A 120 -0.33 4.36 18.18
C THR A 120 -0.02 5.78 18.64
N CYS A 121 1.21 6.23 18.38
CA CYS A 121 1.68 7.59 18.70
C CYS A 121 2.80 7.94 17.72
N ALA A 122 2.45 8.22 16.46
CA ALA A 122 3.43 8.58 15.43
C ALA A 122 4.14 9.89 15.79
N ALA A 123 5.46 9.94 15.55
CA ALA A 123 6.32 11.09 15.83
C ALA A 123 6.58 11.96 14.59
N ASN A 124 6.19 11.51 13.41
CA ASN A 124 6.39 12.17 12.12
C ASN A 124 5.10 12.22 11.29
N VAL A 125 5.17 12.86 10.14
CA VAL A 125 4.05 12.99 9.18
C VAL A 125 3.77 11.67 8.45
#